data_6684aeb951f5480eb687edb89e9eb567
#
_entry.id   6684aeb951f5480eb687edb89e9eb567
#
_cell.length_a   1.000
_cell.length_b   1.000
_cell.length_c   1.000
_cell.angle_alpha   90.00
_cell.angle_beta   90.00
_cell.angle_gamma   90.00
#
_symmetry.space_group_name_H-M   'P 1'
#
loop_
_entity.id
_entity.type
_entity.pdbx_description
1 polymer ?
#
loop_
_entity_poly.entity_id
_entity_poly.type
_entity_poly.pdbx_seq_one_letter_code
_entity_poly.pdbx_strand_id
1 'polypeptide(L)'
;MGETISEIPLLSEPHGGAITVLEWRAWDGFLLSHVLGENAVRIETDPFREFPSAQLDRLCDSFTTVCFQINLSVRHRLPLRIRDLTNRFVERGVYVVNGLVQDIRKSTLHSHLEVIGLSSAKAMPHGLADEVLFVKTNLNYGGELERWLPAEDIAAGGLEQLVSSDIGAYHYKTVARGMIEDRIWTDPSIVVEKYVTNVENSFYRVYFSGKQIIIVKAFAPRIIKKLSGDSRDTNFVTDIAQLKAGTDHSELSRKLKLDVAMFVENTPVEFGAIDIVHDGRDHHYIIDLNLTPYAGTRPHDPYLTNFLRMGITDPTRRKEDISLDSPLSGFAGPSKVRQPSSPGCVAFESQT
;
A
#
# COMPACT_ATOMS: atom_id res chain seq x y z
N MET A 1 -13.37 -17.02 -31.10
CA MET A 1 -13.31 -15.63 -31.59
C MET A 1 -12.09 -15.03 -30.92
N GLY A 2 -11.02 -14.71 -31.71
CA GLY A 2 -9.81 -14.12 -31.17
C GLY A 2 -10.08 -12.67 -30.83
N GLU A 3 -10.08 -12.37 -29.53
CA GLU A 3 -10.05 -10.99 -29.07
C GLU A 3 -8.73 -10.36 -29.49
N THR A 4 -8.85 -9.30 -30.26
CA THR A 4 -7.74 -8.47 -30.71
C THR A 4 -7.11 -7.85 -29.47
N ILE A 5 -5.89 -8.31 -29.13
CA ILE A 5 -5.04 -7.59 -28.16
C ILE A 5 -4.89 -6.18 -28.72
N SER A 6 -5.29 -5.16 -27.95
CA SER A 6 -5.14 -3.77 -28.37
C SER A 6 -3.67 -3.55 -28.73
N GLU A 7 -3.41 -3.15 -29.99
CA GLU A 7 -2.06 -2.85 -30.45
C GLU A 7 -1.50 -1.74 -29.58
N ILE A 8 -0.30 -1.96 -29.02
CA ILE A 8 0.43 -0.89 -28.33
C ILE A 8 0.60 0.24 -29.36
N PRO A 9 0.18 1.46 -29.05
CA PRO A 9 0.39 2.57 -29.96
C PRO A 9 1.87 2.65 -30.30
N LEU A 10 2.20 2.59 -31.59
CA LEU A 10 3.55 2.86 -32.07
C LEU A 10 3.84 4.34 -31.78
N LEU A 11 4.57 4.60 -30.71
CA LEU A 11 5.12 5.92 -30.48
C LEU A 11 6.13 6.21 -31.59
N SER A 12 5.88 7.23 -32.36
CA SER A 12 6.65 7.56 -33.56
C SER A 12 8.09 8.00 -33.31
N GLU A 13 8.48 8.24 -32.05
CA GLU A 13 9.88 8.43 -31.62
C GLU A 13 10.00 8.11 -30.12
N PRO A 14 11.15 7.56 -29.65
CA PRO A 14 11.41 7.37 -28.23
C PRO A 14 11.60 8.75 -27.58
N HIS A 15 10.54 9.27 -26.98
CA HIS A 15 10.65 10.46 -26.15
C HIS A 15 11.37 10.07 -24.87
N GLY A 16 12.58 10.58 -24.65
CA GLY A 16 13.32 10.37 -23.41
C GLY A 16 12.42 10.74 -22.22
N GLY A 17 12.13 9.75 -21.35
CA GLY A 17 11.27 9.92 -20.18
C GLY A 17 9.82 9.46 -20.33
N ALA A 18 9.46 8.72 -21.37
CA ALA A 18 8.10 8.20 -21.54
C ALA A 18 7.72 7.21 -20.41
N ILE A 19 6.50 7.37 -19.90
CA ILE A 19 5.93 6.55 -18.81
C ILE A 19 4.80 5.70 -19.37
N THR A 20 4.73 4.43 -18.96
CA THR A 20 3.55 3.60 -19.20
C THR A 20 2.93 3.13 -17.90
N VAL A 21 1.61 2.97 -17.91
CA VAL A 21 0.83 2.37 -16.83
C VAL A 21 0.24 1.07 -17.34
N LEU A 22 0.67 -0.05 -16.76
CA LEU A 22 0.05 -1.34 -16.96
C LEU A 22 -1.08 -1.47 -15.95
N GLU A 23 -2.33 -1.40 -16.42
CA GLU A 23 -3.50 -1.36 -15.57
C GLU A 23 -4.48 -2.49 -15.84
N TRP A 24 -5.07 -2.98 -14.77
CA TRP A 24 -6.18 -3.91 -14.86
C TRP A 24 -7.48 -3.11 -14.73
N ARG A 25 -8.24 -3.04 -15.81
CA ARG A 25 -9.44 -2.20 -15.98
C ARG A 25 -9.12 -0.70 -15.87
N ALA A 26 -9.38 0.00 -16.93
CA ALA A 26 -9.17 1.45 -17.04
C ALA A 26 -10.15 2.22 -16.15
N TRP A 27 -9.77 2.52 -14.91
CA TRP A 27 -10.57 3.33 -13.99
C TRP A 27 -9.97 4.73 -13.84
N ASP A 28 -10.69 5.72 -14.36
CA ASP A 28 -10.21 7.11 -14.35
C ASP A 28 -10.16 7.75 -12.96
N GLY A 29 -10.82 7.14 -11.96
CA GLY A 29 -10.86 7.65 -10.59
C GLY A 29 -9.64 7.33 -9.73
N PHE A 30 -8.65 6.59 -10.23
CA PHE A 30 -7.44 6.30 -9.46
C PHE A 30 -6.48 7.48 -9.44
N LEU A 31 -5.87 7.71 -8.27
CA LEU A 31 -4.95 8.84 -8.07
C LEU A 31 -3.78 8.82 -9.06
N LEU A 32 -3.23 7.66 -9.40
CA LEU A 32 -2.13 7.54 -10.35
C LEU A 32 -2.51 8.11 -11.73
N SER A 33 -3.73 7.86 -12.18
CA SER A 33 -4.24 8.40 -13.45
C SER A 33 -4.31 9.95 -13.43
N HIS A 34 -4.69 10.55 -12.30
CA HIS A 34 -4.68 12.01 -12.14
C HIS A 34 -3.27 12.57 -12.01
N VAL A 35 -2.37 11.87 -11.31
CA VAL A 35 -0.97 12.27 -11.12
C VAL A 35 -0.21 12.28 -12.44
N LEU A 36 -0.38 11.28 -13.27
CA LEU A 36 0.33 11.15 -14.54
C LEU A 36 -0.38 11.87 -15.69
N GLY A 37 -1.73 11.86 -15.70
CA GLY A 37 -2.52 12.49 -16.75
C GLY A 37 -2.09 12.06 -18.17
N GLU A 38 -1.95 13.01 -19.08
CA GLU A 38 -1.51 12.78 -20.45
C GLU A 38 -0.01 12.47 -20.58
N ASN A 39 0.75 12.52 -19.47
CA ASN A 39 2.19 12.23 -19.48
C ASN A 39 2.49 10.72 -19.46
N ALA A 40 1.48 9.87 -19.47
CA ALA A 40 1.64 8.42 -19.49
C ALA A 40 0.75 7.73 -20.51
N VAL A 41 1.28 6.70 -21.15
CA VAL A 41 0.49 5.79 -21.99
C VAL A 41 -0.12 4.71 -21.08
N ARG A 42 -1.43 4.56 -21.14
CA ARG A 42 -2.16 3.55 -20.37
C ARG A 42 -2.39 2.31 -21.23
N ILE A 43 -2.01 1.16 -20.72
CA ILE A 43 -2.14 -0.12 -21.40
C ILE A 43 -2.93 -1.06 -20.50
N GLU A 44 -4.12 -1.45 -20.96
CA GLU A 44 -4.93 -2.43 -20.27
C GLU A 44 -4.25 -3.80 -20.32
N THR A 45 -4.13 -4.44 -19.18
CA THR A 45 -3.43 -5.70 -19.00
C THR A 45 -4.29 -6.64 -18.17
N ASP A 46 -4.49 -7.84 -18.69
CA ASP A 46 -5.18 -8.90 -17.95
C ASP A 46 -4.19 -9.59 -16.98
N PRO A 47 -4.34 -9.44 -15.65
CA PRO A 47 -3.44 -10.06 -14.68
C PRO A 47 -3.57 -11.57 -14.60
N PHE A 48 -4.59 -12.17 -15.24
CA PHE A 48 -4.83 -13.61 -15.30
C PHE A 48 -4.27 -14.26 -16.57
N ARG A 49 -3.55 -13.52 -17.38
CA ARG A 49 -2.86 -14.03 -18.57
C ARG A 49 -1.37 -13.73 -18.52
N GLU A 50 -0.58 -14.64 -19.10
CA GLU A 50 0.85 -14.39 -19.28
C GLU A 50 1.08 -13.19 -20.20
N PHE A 51 2.05 -12.37 -19.85
CA PHE A 51 2.43 -11.22 -20.66
C PHE A 51 3.30 -11.66 -21.86
N PRO A 52 2.92 -11.35 -23.10
CA PRO A 52 3.66 -11.78 -24.26
C PRO A 52 5.09 -11.20 -24.29
N SER A 53 6.10 -12.04 -24.53
CA SER A 53 7.50 -11.62 -24.54
C SER A 53 7.77 -10.50 -25.55
N ALA A 54 7.20 -10.59 -26.77
CA ALA A 54 7.36 -9.54 -27.78
C ALA A 54 6.73 -8.19 -27.36
N GLN A 55 5.70 -8.21 -26.53
CA GLN A 55 5.11 -7.00 -25.95
C GLN A 55 6.02 -6.38 -24.89
N LEU A 56 6.64 -7.22 -24.06
CA LEU A 56 7.60 -6.77 -23.07
C LEU A 56 8.81 -6.08 -23.72
N ASP A 57 9.36 -6.68 -24.78
CA ASP A 57 10.51 -6.10 -25.48
C ASP A 57 10.16 -4.71 -26.02
N ARG A 58 9.00 -4.57 -26.66
CA ARG A 58 8.51 -3.25 -27.13
C ARG A 58 8.35 -2.22 -26.00
N LEU A 59 7.85 -2.65 -24.83
CA LEU A 59 7.71 -1.74 -23.69
C LEU A 59 9.07 -1.28 -23.17
N CYS A 60 10.05 -2.18 -23.06
CA CYS A 60 11.41 -1.85 -22.65
C CYS A 60 12.09 -0.84 -23.60
N ASP A 61 11.81 -0.96 -24.90
CA ASP A 61 12.39 -0.07 -25.91
C ASP A 61 11.69 1.30 -25.97
N SER A 62 10.42 1.37 -25.54
CA SER A 62 9.59 2.57 -25.69
C SER A 62 9.50 3.41 -24.42
N PHE A 63 9.70 2.84 -23.24
CA PHE A 63 9.44 3.51 -21.97
C PHE A 63 10.62 3.41 -21.01
N THR A 64 10.85 4.48 -20.26
CA THR A 64 11.87 4.53 -19.18
C THR A 64 11.28 4.24 -17.81
N THR A 65 9.96 4.29 -17.70
CA THR A 65 9.24 4.05 -16.44
C THR A 65 7.96 3.24 -16.69
N VAL A 66 7.77 2.20 -15.90
CA VAL A 66 6.56 1.35 -15.90
C VAL A 66 5.90 1.42 -14.53
N CYS A 67 4.60 1.69 -14.49
CA CYS A 67 3.80 1.69 -13.27
C CYS A 67 2.80 0.55 -13.30
N PHE A 68 2.74 -0.27 -12.24
CA PHE A 68 1.71 -1.30 -12.10
C PHE A 68 0.50 -0.76 -11.34
N GLN A 69 -0.61 -0.57 -12.02
CA GLN A 69 -1.92 -0.19 -11.46
C GLN A 69 -2.87 -1.39 -11.46
N ILE A 70 -2.54 -2.41 -10.70
CA ILE A 70 -3.33 -3.62 -10.54
C ILE A 70 -3.94 -3.61 -9.14
N ASN A 71 -5.24 -3.40 -9.04
CA ASN A 71 -5.96 -3.21 -7.79
C ASN A 71 -6.43 -4.56 -7.19
N LEU A 72 -5.47 -5.44 -6.90
CA LEU A 72 -5.70 -6.72 -6.22
C LEU A 72 -4.77 -6.81 -5.01
N SER A 73 -5.28 -7.36 -3.91
CA SER A 73 -4.54 -7.45 -2.65
C SER A 73 -3.43 -8.49 -2.69
N VAL A 74 -3.59 -9.55 -3.49
CA VAL A 74 -2.65 -10.68 -3.57
C VAL A 74 -2.15 -10.82 -5.00
N ARG A 75 -1.01 -10.21 -5.30
CA ARG A 75 -0.47 -10.11 -6.67
C ARG A 75 0.47 -11.26 -7.03
N HIS A 76 1.12 -11.90 -6.05
CA HIS A 76 2.02 -13.05 -6.28
C HIS A 76 1.30 -14.33 -6.72
N ARG A 77 -0.02 -14.36 -6.62
CA ARG A 77 -0.87 -15.48 -7.06
C ARG A 77 -1.42 -15.30 -8.47
N LEU A 78 -1.10 -14.19 -9.12
CA LEU A 78 -1.57 -13.92 -10.47
C LEU A 78 -0.70 -14.63 -11.50
N PRO A 79 -1.28 -15.17 -12.58
CA PRO A 79 -0.53 -15.71 -13.72
C PRO A 79 0.41 -14.68 -14.35
N LEU A 80 0.02 -13.40 -14.38
CA LEU A 80 0.91 -12.29 -14.74
C LEU A 80 1.99 -12.15 -13.68
N ARG A 81 3.11 -12.79 -13.83
CA ARG A 81 4.22 -12.79 -12.87
C ARG A 81 4.87 -11.42 -12.77
N ILE A 82 4.19 -10.50 -12.07
CA ILE A 82 4.60 -9.09 -11.93
C ILE A 82 6.06 -8.96 -11.51
N ARG A 83 6.52 -9.82 -10.61
CA ARG A 83 7.89 -9.84 -10.15
C ARG A 83 8.89 -10.18 -11.27
N ASP A 84 8.59 -11.23 -12.06
CA ASP A 84 9.46 -11.65 -13.16
C ASP A 84 9.51 -10.56 -14.24
N LEU A 85 8.37 -9.91 -14.50
CA LEU A 85 8.32 -8.74 -15.38
C LEU A 85 9.16 -7.59 -14.83
N THR A 86 9.03 -7.30 -13.52
CA THR A 86 9.82 -6.25 -12.86
C THR A 86 11.31 -6.49 -13.03
N ASN A 87 11.79 -7.70 -12.79
CA ASN A 87 13.19 -8.04 -12.96
C ASN A 87 13.65 -7.79 -14.40
N ARG A 88 12.87 -8.23 -15.40
CA ARG A 88 13.20 -8.03 -16.81
C ARG A 88 13.20 -6.55 -17.23
N PHE A 89 12.31 -5.72 -16.67
CA PHE A 89 12.31 -4.27 -16.88
C PHE A 89 13.56 -3.63 -16.27
N VAL A 90 13.88 -3.97 -15.02
CA VAL A 90 15.06 -3.45 -14.30
C VAL A 90 16.37 -3.84 -14.98
N GLU A 91 16.51 -5.09 -15.46
CA GLU A 91 17.66 -5.56 -16.22
C GLU A 91 17.91 -4.74 -17.49
N ARG A 92 16.86 -4.11 -18.03
CA ARG A 92 16.93 -3.21 -19.21
C ARG A 92 16.99 -1.72 -18.85
N GLY A 93 17.18 -1.39 -17.58
CA GLY A 93 17.30 -0.01 -17.11
C GLY A 93 15.97 0.75 -17.01
N VAL A 94 14.83 0.04 -17.09
CA VAL A 94 13.50 0.63 -16.92
C VAL A 94 13.16 0.71 -15.44
N TYR A 95 12.77 1.87 -14.96
CA TYR A 95 12.30 2.06 -13.59
C TYR A 95 10.87 1.49 -13.44
N VAL A 96 10.63 0.73 -12.37
CA VAL A 96 9.35 0.06 -12.17
C VAL A 96 8.73 0.50 -10.85
N VAL A 97 7.55 1.12 -10.92
CA VAL A 97 6.79 1.57 -9.74
C VAL A 97 5.89 0.45 -9.24
N ASN A 98 5.99 0.13 -7.96
CA ASN A 98 5.21 -0.93 -7.28
C ASN A 98 5.44 -2.36 -7.82
N GLY A 99 6.50 -2.59 -8.59
CA GLY A 99 6.79 -3.90 -9.17
C GLY A 99 7.17 -4.97 -8.15
N LEU A 100 7.76 -4.57 -7.03
CA LEU A 100 8.20 -5.48 -5.97
C LEU A 100 7.10 -5.80 -4.94
N VAL A 101 5.99 -5.09 -4.96
CA VAL A 101 4.88 -5.32 -4.02
C VAL A 101 4.01 -6.47 -4.51
N GLN A 102 3.90 -7.53 -3.72
CA GLN A 102 3.19 -8.75 -4.10
C GLN A 102 1.96 -9.05 -3.23
N ASP A 103 1.91 -8.54 -1.99
CA ASP A 103 0.83 -8.82 -1.05
C ASP A 103 0.59 -7.61 -0.15
N ILE A 104 -0.61 -7.02 -0.25
CA ILE A 104 -1.02 -5.87 0.56
C ILE A 104 -2.23 -6.20 1.45
N ARG A 105 -2.45 -7.49 1.74
CA ARG A 105 -3.45 -7.86 2.74
C ARG A 105 -3.13 -7.20 4.07
N LYS A 106 -4.16 -6.92 4.85
CA LYS A 106 -4.00 -6.26 6.16
C LYS A 106 -3.12 -7.08 7.12
N SER A 107 -3.26 -8.41 7.09
CA SER A 107 -2.37 -9.30 7.87
C SER A 107 -0.90 -9.19 7.45
N THR A 108 -0.63 -9.05 6.16
CA THR A 108 0.73 -8.85 5.63
C THR A 108 1.26 -7.46 5.98
N LEU A 109 0.41 -6.44 5.92
CA LEU A 109 0.75 -5.09 6.39
C LEU A 109 1.14 -5.11 7.87
N HIS A 110 0.35 -5.76 8.75
CA HIS A 110 0.70 -5.88 10.16
C HIS A 110 2.04 -6.56 10.40
N SER A 111 2.32 -7.65 9.67
CA SER A 111 3.63 -8.32 9.74
C SER A 111 4.76 -7.40 9.28
N HIS A 112 4.54 -6.60 8.25
CA HIS A 112 5.52 -5.61 7.79
C HIS A 112 5.78 -4.54 8.85
N LEU A 113 4.73 -3.99 9.48
CA LEU A 113 4.86 -2.99 10.54
C LEU A 113 5.67 -3.54 11.73
N GLU A 114 5.44 -4.80 12.13
CA GLU A 114 6.20 -5.48 13.19
C GLU A 114 7.69 -5.59 12.81
N VAL A 115 8.00 -5.94 11.55
CA VAL A 115 9.39 -6.06 11.04
C VAL A 115 10.13 -4.73 11.09
N ILE A 116 9.46 -3.63 10.71
CA ILE A 116 10.10 -2.30 10.69
C ILE A 116 9.99 -1.57 12.05
N GLY A 117 9.43 -2.20 13.08
CA GLY A 117 9.36 -1.64 14.44
C GLY A 117 8.27 -0.60 14.64
N LEU A 118 7.27 -0.54 13.77
CA LEU A 118 6.10 0.32 13.95
C LEU A 118 4.98 -0.39 14.73
N SER A 119 4.14 0.40 15.38
CA SER A 119 2.98 -0.12 16.12
C SER A 119 1.99 -0.79 15.16
N SER A 120 1.59 -2.02 15.48
CA SER A 120 0.58 -2.78 14.75
C SER A 120 -0.74 -2.78 15.54
N ALA A 121 -1.85 -2.57 14.84
CA ALA A 121 -3.18 -2.73 15.42
C ALA A 121 -3.62 -4.20 15.53
N LYS A 122 -2.84 -5.17 15.04
CA LYS A 122 -3.17 -6.59 15.11
C LYS A 122 -3.52 -7.02 16.54
N ALA A 123 -4.66 -7.67 16.70
CA ALA A 123 -5.05 -8.26 17.96
C ALA A 123 -4.64 -9.72 18.04
N MET A 124 -4.44 -10.21 19.26
CA MET A 124 -4.15 -11.62 19.54
C MET A 124 -5.40 -12.29 20.11
N PRO A 125 -5.58 -13.61 19.96
CA PRO A 125 -6.74 -14.33 20.52
C PRO A 125 -6.84 -14.20 22.05
N HIS A 126 -5.72 -14.12 22.75
CA HIS A 126 -5.66 -13.98 24.22
C HIS A 126 -5.65 -12.50 24.63
N GLY A 127 -6.24 -12.20 25.77
CA GLY A 127 -6.36 -10.85 26.35
C GLY A 127 -7.63 -10.73 27.20
N LEU A 128 -7.99 -9.49 27.55
CA LEU A 128 -9.21 -9.24 28.33
C LEU A 128 -10.45 -9.57 27.48
N ALA A 129 -11.39 -10.33 28.06
CA ALA A 129 -12.58 -10.79 27.34
C ALA A 129 -13.53 -9.63 26.91
N ASP A 130 -13.52 -8.55 27.67
CA ASP A 130 -14.31 -7.35 27.42
C ASP A 130 -13.61 -6.29 26.53
N GLU A 131 -12.34 -6.55 26.17
CA GLU A 131 -11.63 -5.65 25.23
C GLU A 131 -12.37 -5.58 23.90
N VAL A 132 -12.67 -4.38 23.46
CA VAL A 132 -13.34 -4.14 22.18
C VAL A 132 -12.33 -4.25 21.05
N LEU A 133 -12.62 -5.11 20.10
CA LEU A 133 -11.82 -5.36 18.90
C LEU A 133 -12.58 -4.99 17.64
N PHE A 134 -11.86 -4.79 16.54
CA PHE A 134 -12.42 -4.48 15.23
C PHE A 134 -12.17 -5.63 14.27
N VAL A 135 -13.22 -6.22 13.75
CA VAL A 135 -13.16 -7.34 12.80
C VAL A 135 -13.46 -6.83 11.41
N LYS A 136 -12.62 -7.14 10.45
CA LYS A 136 -12.76 -6.71 9.05
C LYS A 136 -12.17 -7.73 8.07
N THR A 137 -12.48 -7.56 6.78
CA THR A 137 -11.88 -8.39 5.73
C THR A 137 -10.37 -8.14 5.63
N ASN A 138 -9.62 -9.21 5.36
CA ASN A 138 -8.18 -9.15 5.16
C ASN A 138 -7.79 -8.50 3.83
N LEU A 139 -8.66 -8.60 2.82
CA LEU A 139 -8.46 -7.98 1.51
C LEU A 139 -8.77 -6.48 1.53
N ASN A 140 -8.10 -5.74 0.65
CA ASN A 140 -8.41 -4.33 0.43
C ASN A 140 -9.80 -4.14 -0.16
N TYR A 141 -10.37 -2.98 0.06
CA TYR A 141 -11.70 -2.64 -0.45
C TYR A 141 -12.78 -3.69 -0.10
N GLY A 142 -12.61 -4.37 1.04
CA GLY A 142 -13.52 -5.44 1.46
C GLY A 142 -13.43 -6.71 0.60
N GLY A 143 -12.43 -6.85 -0.29
CA GLY A 143 -12.31 -7.94 -1.24
C GLY A 143 -13.33 -7.87 -2.38
N GLU A 144 -13.92 -6.71 -2.62
CA GLU A 144 -14.95 -6.56 -3.66
C GLU A 144 -14.41 -6.85 -5.06
N LEU A 145 -13.19 -6.39 -5.33
CA LEU A 145 -12.56 -6.58 -6.63
C LEU A 145 -12.18 -8.03 -6.89
N GLU A 146 -11.68 -8.71 -5.87
CA GLU A 146 -11.39 -10.14 -5.95
C GLU A 146 -12.67 -10.97 -6.17
N ARG A 147 -13.82 -10.55 -5.62
CA ARG A 147 -15.12 -11.22 -5.86
C ARG A 147 -15.70 -11.01 -7.25
N TRP A 148 -15.24 -9.99 -7.98
CA TRP A 148 -15.66 -9.78 -9.39
C TRP A 148 -14.89 -10.65 -10.38
N LEU A 149 -13.88 -11.40 -9.90
CA LEU A 149 -13.13 -12.31 -10.75
C LEU A 149 -14.01 -13.48 -11.17
N PRO A 150 -13.84 -14.00 -12.39
CA PRO A 150 -14.40 -15.28 -12.79
C PRO A 150 -13.98 -16.41 -11.84
N ALA A 151 -14.84 -17.41 -11.68
CA ALA A 151 -14.57 -18.51 -10.76
C ALA A 151 -13.29 -19.29 -11.13
N GLU A 152 -13.00 -19.42 -12.41
CA GLU A 152 -11.77 -20.03 -12.93
C GLU A 152 -10.52 -19.23 -12.53
N ASP A 153 -10.57 -17.90 -12.51
CA ASP A 153 -9.45 -17.05 -12.12
C ASP A 153 -9.24 -17.08 -10.60
N ILE A 154 -10.32 -17.12 -9.83
CA ILE A 154 -10.26 -17.31 -8.38
C ILE A 154 -9.58 -18.65 -8.05
N ALA A 155 -9.97 -19.72 -8.74
CA ALA A 155 -9.40 -21.06 -8.55
C ALA A 155 -7.93 -21.11 -8.99
N ALA A 156 -7.60 -20.56 -10.17
CA ALA A 156 -6.22 -20.50 -10.67
C ALA A 156 -5.29 -19.72 -9.75
N GLY A 157 -5.80 -18.66 -9.09
CA GLY A 157 -5.08 -17.87 -8.10
C GLY A 157 -5.05 -18.48 -6.70
N GLY A 158 -5.80 -19.57 -6.44
CA GLY A 158 -5.98 -20.13 -5.09
C GLY A 158 -6.58 -19.12 -4.11
N LEU A 159 -7.50 -18.29 -4.59
CA LEU A 159 -8.09 -17.18 -3.84
C LEU A 159 -9.41 -17.57 -3.15
N GLU A 160 -9.91 -18.80 -3.32
CA GLU A 160 -11.22 -19.24 -2.87
C GLU A 160 -11.45 -18.98 -1.37
N GLN A 161 -10.45 -19.31 -0.54
CA GLN A 161 -10.56 -19.10 0.90
C GLN A 161 -10.51 -17.62 1.30
N LEU A 162 -9.94 -16.76 0.45
CA LEU A 162 -9.84 -15.32 0.72
C LEU A 162 -11.11 -14.56 0.31
N VAL A 163 -11.81 -15.05 -0.72
CA VAL A 163 -13.01 -14.39 -1.27
C VAL A 163 -14.33 -15.00 -0.77
N SER A 164 -14.31 -16.26 -0.34
CA SER A 164 -15.50 -17.02 0.06
C SER A 164 -15.99 -16.73 1.48
N SER A 165 -15.26 -15.92 2.24
CA SER A 165 -15.64 -15.68 3.62
C SER A 165 -16.94 -14.92 3.72
N ASP A 166 -17.99 -15.62 4.10
CA ASP A 166 -19.13 -14.97 4.71
C ASP A 166 -18.76 -14.54 6.13
N ILE A 167 -18.10 -13.39 6.25
CA ILE A 167 -17.88 -12.79 7.56
C ILE A 167 -19.18 -12.24 8.17
N GLY A 168 -20.28 -12.26 7.42
CA GLY A 168 -21.66 -12.03 7.84
C GLY A 168 -21.78 -10.99 8.95
N ALA A 169 -22.04 -11.48 10.15
CA ALA A 169 -22.21 -10.68 11.36
C ALA A 169 -20.96 -9.88 11.76
N TYR A 170 -19.75 -10.25 11.32
CA TYR A 170 -18.50 -9.60 11.69
C TYR A 170 -17.99 -8.56 10.66
N HIS A 171 -18.74 -8.31 9.58
CA HIS A 171 -18.29 -7.38 8.53
C HIS A 171 -18.14 -5.95 9.06
N TYR A 172 -16.88 -5.48 9.22
CA TYR A 172 -16.54 -4.15 9.73
C TYR A 172 -17.26 -3.81 11.03
N LYS A 173 -17.14 -4.69 12.03
CA LYS A 173 -17.80 -4.52 13.33
C LYS A 173 -16.81 -4.44 14.48
N THR A 174 -17.25 -3.73 15.52
CA THR A 174 -16.65 -3.81 16.86
C THR A 174 -17.30 -4.94 17.64
N VAL A 175 -16.50 -5.81 18.26
CA VAL A 175 -16.92 -6.99 19.01
C VAL A 175 -16.04 -7.12 20.25
N ALA A 176 -16.61 -7.50 21.39
CA ALA A 176 -15.81 -7.84 22.56
C ALA A 176 -15.01 -9.13 22.28
N ARG A 177 -13.75 -9.19 22.71
CA ARG A 177 -12.84 -10.34 22.45
C ARG A 177 -13.48 -11.69 22.78
N GLY A 178 -14.10 -11.81 23.94
CA GLY A 178 -14.76 -13.03 24.39
C GLY A 178 -15.97 -13.48 23.57
N MET A 179 -16.43 -12.62 22.65
CA MET A 179 -17.54 -12.92 21.74
C MET A 179 -17.08 -13.33 20.34
N ILE A 180 -15.76 -13.31 20.08
CA ILE A 180 -15.20 -13.68 18.79
C ILE A 180 -14.99 -15.20 18.78
N GLU A 181 -15.65 -15.89 17.87
CA GLU A 181 -15.51 -17.34 17.70
C GLU A 181 -14.09 -17.74 17.29
N ASP A 182 -13.60 -18.88 17.77
CA ASP A 182 -12.23 -19.37 17.50
C ASP A 182 -11.92 -19.46 15.99
N ARG A 183 -12.91 -19.84 15.16
CA ARG A 183 -12.75 -19.91 13.69
C ARG A 183 -12.38 -18.56 13.06
N ILE A 184 -12.82 -17.45 13.65
CA ILE A 184 -12.55 -16.09 13.13
C ILE A 184 -11.06 -15.75 13.26
N TRP A 185 -10.40 -16.22 14.33
CA TRP A 185 -8.98 -15.99 14.56
C TRP A 185 -8.06 -16.73 13.58
N THR A 186 -8.56 -17.79 12.97
CA THR A 186 -7.81 -18.65 12.04
C THR A 186 -8.24 -18.48 10.58
N ASP A 187 -9.29 -17.71 10.32
CA ASP A 187 -9.81 -17.47 8.97
C ASP A 187 -8.86 -16.53 8.19
N PRO A 188 -8.23 -16.99 7.09
CA PRO A 188 -7.27 -16.19 6.33
C PRO A 188 -7.90 -14.98 5.63
N SER A 189 -9.22 -14.96 5.48
CA SER A 189 -9.95 -13.86 4.84
C SER A 189 -10.30 -12.72 5.80
N ILE A 190 -10.05 -12.93 7.10
CA ILE A 190 -10.41 -12.01 8.17
C ILE A 190 -9.14 -11.49 8.85
N VAL A 191 -9.20 -10.26 9.34
CA VAL A 191 -8.23 -9.70 10.27
C VAL A 191 -8.95 -9.13 11.48
N VAL A 192 -8.40 -9.41 12.67
CA VAL A 192 -8.88 -8.85 13.93
C VAL A 192 -7.86 -7.84 14.42
N GLU A 193 -8.33 -6.62 14.67
CA GLU A 193 -7.51 -5.50 15.13
C GLU A 193 -8.01 -4.97 16.47
N LYS A 194 -7.14 -4.30 17.21
CA LYS A 194 -7.53 -3.47 18.35
C LYS A 194 -8.44 -2.35 17.86
N TYR A 195 -9.54 -2.11 18.55
CA TYR A 195 -10.35 -0.93 18.27
C TYR A 195 -9.67 0.29 18.89
N VAL A 196 -9.14 1.16 18.04
CA VAL A 196 -8.50 2.39 18.47
C VAL A 196 -9.58 3.44 18.71
N THR A 197 -9.85 3.74 19.99
CA THR A 197 -10.80 4.79 20.37
C THR A 197 -10.23 6.15 19.99
N ASN A 198 -10.90 6.84 19.07
CA ASN A 198 -10.50 8.13 18.56
C ASN A 198 -11.54 9.19 18.97
N VAL A 199 -11.25 9.91 20.05
CA VAL A 199 -12.14 10.95 20.60
C VAL A 199 -12.28 12.17 19.70
N GLU A 200 -11.28 12.43 18.85
CA GLU A 200 -11.31 13.56 17.91
C GLU A 200 -12.11 13.24 16.64
N ASN A 201 -12.50 12.00 16.44
CA ASN A 201 -13.12 11.52 15.19
C ASN A 201 -12.31 11.86 13.92
N SER A 202 -11.00 11.97 14.04
CA SER A 202 -10.09 12.25 12.93
C SER A 202 -9.23 11.03 12.61
N PHE A 203 -8.68 11.02 11.42
CA PHE A 203 -7.65 10.06 11.00
C PHE A 203 -6.72 10.75 10.01
N TYR A 204 -5.58 10.10 9.70
CA TYR A 204 -4.68 10.59 8.67
C TYR A 204 -4.71 9.65 7.49
N ARG A 205 -4.83 10.22 6.29
CA ARG A 205 -4.52 9.53 5.03
C ARG A 205 -3.24 10.10 4.48
N VAL A 206 -2.26 9.25 4.23
CA VAL A 206 -0.96 9.64 3.71
C VAL A 206 -0.85 9.12 2.30
N TYR A 207 -0.78 10.03 1.34
CA TYR A 207 -0.41 9.72 -0.05
C TYR A 207 1.08 9.90 -0.21
N PHE A 208 1.74 8.98 -0.87
CA PHE A 208 3.17 9.09 -1.13
C PHE A 208 3.55 8.61 -2.52
N SER A 209 4.63 9.18 -3.04
CA SER A 209 5.23 8.85 -4.32
C SER A 209 6.74 9.04 -4.20
N GLY A 210 7.51 7.96 -4.24
CA GLY A 210 8.92 8.00 -3.91
C GLY A 210 9.15 8.64 -2.53
N LYS A 211 9.90 9.75 -2.49
CA LYS A 211 10.19 10.53 -1.27
C LYS A 211 9.14 11.63 -0.99
N GLN A 212 8.20 11.85 -1.89
CA GLN A 212 7.16 12.89 -1.78
C GLN A 212 5.98 12.40 -0.94
N ILE A 213 5.48 13.21 -0.03
CA ILE A 213 4.45 12.83 0.95
C ILE A 213 3.41 13.94 1.07
N ILE A 214 2.15 13.56 1.00
CA ILE A 214 1.00 14.42 1.32
C ILE A 214 0.23 13.75 2.45
N ILE A 215 0.17 14.40 3.61
CA ILE A 215 -0.61 13.94 4.76
C ILE A 215 -1.92 14.72 4.77
N VAL A 216 -3.03 14.01 4.80
CA VAL A 216 -4.37 14.56 4.91
C VAL A 216 -4.90 14.21 6.30
N LYS A 217 -5.16 15.23 7.15
CA LYS A 217 -5.93 15.05 8.38
C LYS A 217 -7.41 15.22 8.04
N ALA A 218 -8.19 14.16 8.17
CA ALA A 218 -9.61 14.14 7.82
C ALA A 218 -10.47 13.88 9.06
N PHE A 219 -11.63 14.54 9.11
CA PHE A 219 -12.65 14.28 10.12
C PHE A 219 -13.61 13.19 9.60
N ALA A 220 -13.78 12.11 10.36
CA ALA A 220 -14.65 11.00 10.00
C ALA A 220 -15.34 10.45 11.26
N PRO A 221 -16.57 10.87 11.57
CA PRO A 221 -17.28 10.49 12.80
C PRO A 221 -17.72 9.02 12.81
N ARG A 222 -17.74 8.36 11.67
CA ARG A 222 -18.13 6.95 11.54
C ARG A 222 -17.02 6.02 12.05
N ILE A 223 -17.42 4.81 12.48
CA ILE A 223 -16.47 3.74 12.88
C ILE A 223 -15.49 3.45 11.76
N ILE A 224 -15.99 3.30 10.52
CA ILE A 224 -15.14 3.12 9.34
C ILE A 224 -14.63 4.49 8.92
N LYS A 225 -13.32 4.70 9.07
CA LYS A 225 -12.65 5.93 8.67
C LYS A 225 -12.44 5.93 7.15
N LYS A 226 -13.19 6.79 6.46
CA LYS A 226 -13.08 6.99 5.00
C LYS A 226 -13.18 8.47 4.68
N LEU A 227 -12.44 8.93 3.69
CA LEU A 227 -12.66 10.25 3.10
C LEU A 227 -14.06 10.27 2.47
N SER A 228 -14.85 11.28 2.77
CA SER A 228 -16.17 11.52 2.22
C SER A 228 -16.27 12.96 1.74
N GLY A 229 -17.23 13.26 0.86
CA GLY A 229 -17.43 14.62 0.34
C GLY A 229 -17.76 15.68 1.39
N ASP A 230 -18.10 15.25 2.62
CA ASP A 230 -18.40 16.12 3.77
C ASP A 230 -17.24 16.23 4.77
N SER A 231 -16.09 15.56 4.48
CA SER A 231 -14.94 15.63 5.36
C SER A 231 -14.29 17.01 5.30
N ARG A 232 -13.94 17.54 6.49
CA ARG A 232 -13.08 18.73 6.58
C ARG A 232 -11.65 18.25 6.57
N ASP A 233 -10.96 18.48 5.47
CA ASP A 233 -9.63 17.97 5.24
C ASP A 233 -8.59 19.09 5.36
N THR A 234 -7.48 18.79 6.02
CA THR A 234 -6.29 19.65 6.05
C THR A 234 -5.13 18.90 5.44
N ASN A 235 -4.51 19.48 4.43
CA ASN A 235 -3.38 18.87 3.72
C ASN A 235 -2.06 19.43 4.22
N PHE A 236 -1.08 18.54 4.42
CA PHE A 236 0.31 18.86 4.73
C PHE A 236 1.18 18.23 3.64
N VAL A 237 2.01 19.06 2.99
CA VAL A 237 2.85 18.65 1.86
C VAL A 237 4.31 18.72 2.29
N THR A 238 5.04 17.62 2.19
CA THR A 238 6.42 17.50 2.68
C THR A 238 7.16 16.33 1.99
N ASP A 239 8.41 16.12 2.35
CA ASP A 239 9.19 14.95 1.92
C ASP A 239 9.81 14.22 3.13
N ILE A 240 10.38 13.03 2.89
CA ILE A 240 10.98 12.21 3.94
C ILE A 240 12.08 12.97 4.69
N ALA A 241 12.92 13.73 3.99
CA ALA A 241 14.04 14.43 4.61
C ALA A 241 13.54 15.52 5.58
N GLN A 242 12.53 16.28 5.17
CA GLN A 242 11.90 17.31 6.01
C GLN A 242 11.19 16.69 7.22
N LEU A 243 10.48 15.56 7.06
CA LEU A 243 9.85 14.85 8.17
C LEU A 243 10.89 14.40 9.21
N LYS A 244 12.00 13.82 8.75
CA LYS A 244 13.08 13.33 9.64
C LYS A 244 13.80 14.47 10.33
N ALA A 245 14.07 15.55 9.62
CA ALA A 245 14.74 16.74 10.17
C ALA A 245 13.81 17.55 11.10
N GLY A 246 12.49 17.34 11.02
CA GLY A 246 11.50 18.15 11.75
C GLY A 246 11.46 19.60 11.22
N THR A 247 11.82 19.79 9.95
CA THR A 247 11.84 21.11 9.29
C THR A 247 10.61 21.39 8.47
N ASP A 248 9.67 20.43 8.37
CA ASP A 248 8.35 20.68 7.82
C ASP A 248 7.59 21.65 8.76
N HIS A 249 6.89 22.60 8.17
CA HIS A 249 6.15 23.63 8.91
C HIS A 249 4.75 23.18 9.36
N SER A 250 4.52 21.86 9.48
CA SER A 250 3.23 21.31 9.87
C SER A 250 3.07 21.26 11.40
N GLU A 251 1.84 21.39 11.87
CA GLU A 251 1.47 21.20 13.28
C GLU A 251 1.34 19.72 13.69
N LEU A 252 1.76 18.80 12.80
CA LEU A 252 1.70 17.37 13.07
C LEU A 252 2.65 16.97 14.20
N SER A 253 2.24 15.98 15.00
CA SER A 253 3.10 15.49 16.07
C SER A 253 4.41 14.91 15.51
N ARG A 254 5.50 15.08 16.26
CA ARG A 254 6.81 14.54 15.90
C ARG A 254 6.76 13.02 15.72
N LYS A 255 6.00 12.33 16.56
CA LYS A 255 5.83 10.87 16.50
C LYS A 255 5.20 10.46 15.19
N LEU A 256 4.09 11.11 14.77
CA LEU A 256 3.45 10.82 13.49
C LEU A 256 4.41 11.02 12.31
N LYS A 257 5.17 12.12 12.32
CA LYS A 257 6.17 12.42 11.28
C LYS A 257 7.21 11.29 11.14
N LEU A 258 7.74 10.84 12.28
CA LEU A 258 8.71 9.75 12.31
C LEU A 258 8.12 8.41 11.88
N ASP A 259 6.90 8.09 12.32
CA ASP A 259 6.20 6.86 11.94
C ASP A 259 5.93 6.82 10.42
N VAL A 260 5.48 7.94 9.84
CA VAL A 260 5.27 8.08 8.39
C VAL A 260 6.59 7.94 7.63
N ALA A 261 7.63 8.66 8.05
CA ALA A 261 8.94 8.59 7.39
C ALA A 261 9.50 7.16 7.44
N MET A 262 9.43 6.50 8.60
CA MET A 262 9.89 5.13 8.79
C MET A 262 9.13 4.16 7.87
N PHE A 263 7.80 4.27 7.80
CA PHE A 263 7.01 3.43 6.90
C PHE A 263 7.40 3.65 5.44
N VAL A 264 7.41 4.90 4.98
CA VAL A 264 7.67 5.22 3.56
C VAL A 264 9.08 4.80 3.16
N GLU A 265 10.09 4.95 4.00
CA GLU A 265 11.46 4.52 3.70
C GLU A 265 11.63 2.99 3.64
N ASN A 266 10.94 2.27 4.54
CA ASN A 266 11.17 0.82 4.69
C ASN A 266 10.14 -0.06 3.96
N THR A 267 9.20 0.53 3.23
CA THR A 267 8.25 -0.23 2.41
C THR A 267 8.73 -0.37 0.96
N PRO A 268 8.47 -1.50 0.28
CA PRO A 268 8.70 -1.63 -1.15
C PRO A 268 7.66 -0.86 -1.99
N VAL A 269 6.67 -0.25 -1.36
CA VAL A 269 5.64 0.55 -2.06
C VAL A 269 6.22 1.90 -2.43
N GLU A 270 6.24 2.22 -3.72
CA GLU A 270 6.79 3.46 -4.25
C GLU A 270 5.72 4.51 -4.51
N PHE A 271 4.50 4.07 -4.84
CA PHE A 271 3.32 4.91 -4.99
C PHE A 271 2.12 4.27 -4.31
N GLY A 272 1.43 5.02 -3.45
CA GLY A 272 0.26 4.51 -2.75
C GLY A 272 -0.28 5.44 -1.69
N ALA A 273 -1.17 4.88 -0.86
CA ALA A 273 -1.69 5.56 0.31
C ALA A 273 -1.77 4.61 1.50
N ILE A 274 -1.60 5.16 2.71
CA ILE A 274 -1.90 4.47 3.97
C ILE A 274 -2.93 5.26 4.77
N ASP A 275 -3.76 4.52 5.52
CA ASP A 275 -4.66 5.10 6.50
C ASP A 275 -4.12 4.87 7.92
N ILE A 276 -4.09 5.94 8.72
CA ILE A 276 -3.55 5.94 10.07
C ILE A 276 -4.63 6.40 11.03
N VAL A 277 -4.94 5.58 12.03
CA VAL A 277 -5.79 5.96 13.17
C VAL A 277 -4.91 6.25 14.39
N HIS A 278 -5.41 7.08 15.31
CA HIS A 278 -4.68 7.46 16.52
C HIS A 278 -5.62 7.49 17.74
N ASP A 279 -5.06 7.26 18.92
CA ASP A 279 -5.82 7.23 20.18
C ASP A 279 -5.86 8.59 20.91
N GLY A 280 -5.34 9.65 20.28
CA GLY A 280 -5.20 10.97 20.91
C GLY A 280 -4.05 11.09 21.92
N ARG A 281 -3.22 10.05 22.08
CA ARG A 281 -2.07 9.97 23.01
C ARG A 281 -0.74 9.73 22.28
N ASP A 282 -0.62 10.20 21.04
CA ASP A 282 0.55 9.97 20.18
C ASP A 282 0.81 8.48 19.78
N HIS A 283 -0.18 7.60 19.97
CA HIS A 283 -0.12 6.26 19.39
C HIS A 283 -0.81 6.26 18.02
N HIS A 284 -0.03 5.96 17.00
CA HIS A 284 -0.46 5.91 15.61
C HIS A 284 -0.44 4.47 15.12
N TYR A 285 -1.50 4.05 14.44
CA TYR A 285 -1.64 2.70 13.89
C TYR A 285 -1.97 2.80 12.41
N ILE A 286 -1.09 2.29 11.56
CA ILE A 286 -1.37 2.12 10.13
C ILE A 286 -2.29 0.92 10.01
N ILE A 287 -3.48 1.13 9.43
CA ILE A 287 -4.56 0.13 9.38
C ILE A 287 -4.94 -0.31 7.98
N ASP A 288 -4.46 0.39 6.96
CA ASP A 288 -4.71 0.05 5.56
C ASP A 288 -3.57 0.54 4.68
N LEU A 289 -3.29 -0.21 3.61
CA LEU A 289 -2.33 0.13 2.56
C LEU A 289 -3.01 -0.04 1.21
N ASN A 290 -2.96 0.96 0.37
CA ASN A 290 -3.58 0.95 -0.94
C ASN A 290 -2.59 1.38 -2.03
N LEU A 291 -2.34 0.52 -3.02
CA LEU A 291 -1.47 0.82 -4.17
C LEU A 291 -2.19 1.62 -5.26
N THR A 292 -3.51 1.58 -5.26
CA THR A 292 -4.35 2.23 -6.25
C THR A 292 -5.40 3.08 -5.55
N PRO A 293 -4.97 4.11 -4.78
CA PRO A 293 -5.91 4.93 -4.02
C PRO A 293 -6.90 5.61 -4.96
N TYR A 294 -8.19 5.43 -4.66
CA TYR A 294 -9.26 6.11 -5.37
C TYR A 294 -9.32 7.57 -4.94
N ALA A 295 -9.32 8.45 -5.88
CA ALA A 295 -9.31 9.89 -5.66
C ALA A 295 -10.58 10.57 -6.20
N GLY A 296 -11.49 9.81 -6.82
CA GLY A 296 -12.69 10.33 -7.45
C GLY A 296 -12.46 10.80 -8.88
N THR A 297 -13.52 11.27 -9.52
CA THR A 297 -13.51 11.76 -10.92
C THR A 297 -13.39 13.28 -11.03
N ARG A 298 -13.36 13.99 -9.89
CA ARG A 298 -13.21 15.45 -9.90
C ARG A 298 -11.77 15.85 -10.18
N PRO A 299 -11.54 16.98 -10.84
CA PRO A 299 -10.20 17.55 -11.00
C PRO A 299 -9.56 17.74 -9.62
N HIS A 300 -8.33 17.26 -9.48
CA HIS A 300 -7.52 17.47 -8.29
C HIS A 300 -6.74 18.76 -8.39
N ASP A 301 -6.30 19.27 -7.23
CA ASP A 301 -5.38 20.40 -7.17
C ASP A 301 -4.12 20.07 -8.01
N PRO A 302 -3.83 20.86 -9.08
CA PRO A 302 -2.67 20.62 -9.92
C PRO A 302 -1.34 20.66 -9.16
N TYR A 303 -1.27 21.42 -8.07
CA TYR A 303 -0.07 21.47 -7.23
C TYR A 303 0.18 20.10 -6.56
N LEU A 304 -0.84 19.49 -5.95
CA LEU A 304 -0.71 18.21 -5.27
C LEU A 304 -0.39 17.07 -6.25
N THR A 305 -1.06 17.06 -7.41
CA THR A 305 -0.80 16.03 -8.43
C THR A 305 0.59 16.16 -9.03
N ASN A 306 1.05 17.38 -9.32
CA ASN A 306 2.40 17.65 -9.80
C ASN A 306 3.46 17.25 -8.75
N PHE A 307 3.20 17.55 -7.48
CA PHE A 307 4.10 17.20 -6.40
C PHE A 307 4.29 15.67 -6.30
N LEU A 308 3.21 14.88 -6.33
CA LEU A 308 3.31 13.41 -6.34
C LEU A 308 3.97 12.89 -7.63
N ARG A 309 3.70 13.51 -8.79
CA ARG A 309 4.34 13.12 -10.06
C ARG A 309 5.85 13.20 -10.01
N MET A 310 6.41 14.20 -9.34
CA MET A 310 7.86 14.33 -9.15
C MET A 310 8.48 13.10 -8.49
N GLY A 311 7.78 12.41 -7.59
CA GLY A 311 8.26 11.18 -6.98
C GLY A 311 8.45 10.01 -7.96
N ILE A 312 7.76 10.05 -9.11
CA ILE A 312 7.88 9.05 -10.18
C ILE A 312 8.89 9.51 -11.25
N THR A 313 8.81 10.78 -11.65
CA THR A 313 9.53 11.29 -12.82
C THR A 313 10.94 11.76 -12.51
N ASP A 314 11.19 12.27 -11.30
CA ASP A 314 12.51 12.77 -10.88
C ASP A 314 13.33 11.66 -10.21
N PRO A 315 14.43 11.18 -10.83
CA PRO A 315 15.25 10.13 -10.26
C PRO A 315 15.78 10.44 -8.86
N THR A 316 16.02 11.72 -8.52
CA THR A 316 16.53 12.14 -7.20
C THR A 316 15.50 12.00 -6.08
N ARG A 317 14.22 11.89 -6.45
CA ARG A 317 13.08 11.74 -5.53
C ARG A 317 12.55 10.32 -5.45
N ARG A 318 13.10 9.41 -6.24
CA ARG A 318 12.82 7.97 -6.16
C ARG A 318 13.42 7.39 -4.89
N LYS A 319 12.89 6.27 -4.44
CA LYS A 319 13.51 5.51 -3.35
C LYS A 319 14.76 4.82 -3.85
N GLU A 320 15.78 4.86 -3.02
CA GLU A 320 17.01 4.09 -3.19
C GLU A 320 16.90 2.81 -2.35
N ASP A 321 17.53 1.72 -2.80
CA ASP A 321 17.68 0.48 -2.03
C ASP A 321 16.37 -0.08 -1.42
N ILE A 322 15.37 -0.35 -2.26
CA ILE A 322 14.13 -0.98 -1.80
C ILE A 322 14.44 -2.37 -1.24
N SER A 323 14.20 -2.57 0.06
CA SER A 323 14.43 -3.84 0.72
C SER A 323 13.50 -4.94 0.17
N LEU A 324 14.10 -6.00 -0.36
CA LEU A 324 13.41 -7.21 -0.80
C LEU A 324 12.94 -8.09 0.38
N ASP A 325 13.42 -7.84 1.60
CA ASP A 325 13.12 -8.63 2.80
C ASP A 325 11.78 -8.27 3.46
N SER A 326 10.98 -7.43 2.81
CA SER A 326 9.67 -7.03 3.30
C SER A 326 8.63 -8.14 3.11
N PRO A 327 7.76 -8.43 4.11
CA PRO A 327 6.59 -9.29 3.94
C PRO A 327 5.70 -8.87 2.76
N LEU A 328 5.62 -7.58 2.47
CA LEU A 328 4.87 -7.04 1.32
C LEU A 328 5.44 -7.48 -0.03
N SER A 329 6.70 -7.90 -0.09
CA SER A 329 7.32 -8.46 -1.29
C SER A 329 6.99 -9.94 -1.54
N GLY A 330 6.15 -10.55 -0.69
CA GLY A 330 5.72 -11.94 -0.80
C GLY A 330 6.82 -12.97 -0.46
N PHE A 331 7.94 -12.55 0.12
CA PHE A 331 8.93 -13.44 0.69
C PHE A 331 8.57 -13.79 2.13
N ALA A 332 8.14 -15.01 2.36
CA ALA A 332 8.28 -15.66 3.64
C ALA A 332 9.70 -16.26 3.73
N GLY A 333 10.72 -15.40 3.75
CA GLY A 333 12.06 -15.82 4.14
C GLY A 333 12.04 -16.18 5.64
N PRO A 334 12.90 -17.12 6.11
CA PRO A 334 13.00 -17.40 7.53
C PRO A 334 13.35 -16.08 8.23
N SER A 335 12.48 -15.64 9.13
CA SER A 335 12.66 -14.44 9.94
C SER A 335 14.01 -14.54 10.67
N LYS A 336 15.03 -13.88 10.13
CA LYS A 336 16.20 -13.52 10.91
C LYS A 336 15.72 -12.47 11.92
N VAL A 337 15.24 -12.91 13.05
CA VAL A 337 15.07 -12.05 14.23
C VAL A 337 16.44 -11.43 14.47
N ARG A 338 16.62 -10.18 14.08
CA ARG A 338 17.76 -9.39 14.57
C ARG A 338 17.58 -9.30 16.06
N GLN A 339 18.39 -10.06 16.81
CA GLN A 339 18.51 -9.83 18.24
C GLN A 339 18.88 -8.35 18.44
N PRO A 340 18.17 -7.61 19.31
CA PRO A 340 18.59 -6.27 19.65
C PRO A 340 20.04 -6.38 20.19
N SER A 341 20.95 -5.63 19.60
CA SER A 341 22.32 -5.49 20.11
C SER A 341 22.21 -5.05 21.58
N SER A 342 22.66 -5.91 22.48
CA SER A 342 22.71 -5.64 23.92
C SER A 342 23.40 -4.30 24.13
N PRO A 343 22.83 -3.36 24.93
CA PRO A 343 23.54 -2.17 25.31
C PRO A 343 24.79 -2.60 26.10
N GLY A 344 25.98 -2.22 25.59
CA GLY A 344 27.24 -2.51 26.23
C GLY A 344 27.23 -2.07 27.70
N CYS A 345 27.47 -3.01 28.61
CA CYS A 345 27.75 -2.71 29.99
C CYS A 345 28.96 -1.78 30.04
N VAL A 346 28.72 -0.52 30.38
CA VAL A 346 29.79 0.39 30.83
C VAL A 346 30.14 -0.02 32.23
N ALA A 347 31.33 -0.64 32.39
CA ALA A 347 31.89 -0.93 33.69
C ALA A 347 32.26 0.42 34.37
N PHE A 348 31.58 0.71 35.46
CA PHE A 348 32.03 1.75 36.39
C PHE A 348 33.22 1.20 37.18
N GLU A 349 34.44 1.64 36.89
CA GLU A 349 35.59 1.50 37.79
C GLU A 349 35.38 2.41 38.99
N SER A 350 35.24 1.82 40.15
CA SER A 350 35.33 2.52 41.46
C SER A 350 36.76 2.84 41.75
N GLN A 351 37.13 4.13 41.71
CA GLN A 351 38.37 4.61 42.37
C GLN A 351 38.04 4.86 43.84
N THR A 352 38.76 4.13 44.67
CA THR A 352 38.96 4.37 46.11
C THR A 352 39.86 5.59 46.34
#